data_1f2f8570fb648199df586968b58e2971
#
_entry.id   1f2f8570fb648199df586968b58e2971
#
_cell.length_a   1.000
_cell.length_b   1.000
_cell.length_c   1.000
_cell.angle_alpha   90.00
_cell.angle_beta   90.00
_cell.angle_gamma   90.00
#
_symmetry.space_group_name_H-M   'P 1'
#
loop_
_entity.id
_entity.type
_entity.pdbx_description
1 polymer ?
#
loop_
_entity_poly.entity_id
_entity_poly.type
_entity_poly.pdbx_seq_one_letter_code
_entity_poly.pdbx_strand_id
1 'polypeptide(L)'
;MEALKGIRVLDMTHVQAGPTCSQLLAWMGADVIKLESPAGDATRGQLRDVPNADSLYFTMLNCNKRSITVNMKSPEGKAVFVELLKKSDILMENFGPGVLDRLGFSWEKVHQINPRVILGSIKGFGSSGPYADFKAYENVAQAMGGAMSTTGVPEGPPYVTGAQIGDSGTGLHLAIGLLAALEHRHRTGQGQYVEVAMMDGVMNLCRVKWRDHQRLSRQELAEYSVPTRGLAATPRAGNDSGGGQLGNAVKCKPGGPNDYLYVVVQEAVWHGLAQRVGPDIGHPQLAVDPRFAHIGDRRKNQNEMWRLLDQFGSNYSKRELMSILNDLDVPCGPIMSTEDLARDEHVRGREMYVELDHPQRGKWHNVGMPIKLSASPASIKRSPLLGEHTDEILKEVLGWSDEDIAAKKHAGAFSTTPSQTSDVGAR
;
A
#
# COMPACT_ATOMS: atom_id res chain seq x y z
N MET A 1 0.35 -24.43 9.44
CA MET A 1 1.27 -23.63 10.31
C MET A 1 1.46 -22.29 9.61
N GLU A 2 1.38 -21.18 10.33
CA GLU A 2 1.56 -19.84 9.75
C GLU A 2 3.01 -19.64 9.29
N ALA A 3 3.21 -18.94 8.17
CA ALA A 3 4.52 -18.84 7.52
C ALA A 3 5.59 -18.13 8.40
N LEU A 4 5.18 -17.13 9.19
CA LEU A 4 6.07 -16.36 10.08
C LEU A 4 5.84 -16.69 11.57
N LYS A 5 5.26 -17.86 11.87
CA LYS A 5 5.08 -18.27 13.26
C LYS A 5 6.43 -18.30 14.01
N GLY A 6 6.47 -17.65 15.17
CA GLY A 6 7.66 -17.52 16.01
C GLY A 6 8.54 -16.30 15.69
N ILE A 7 8.20 -15.51 14.67
CA ILE A 7 8.82 -14.21 14.42
C ILE A 7 8.04 -13.14 15.19
N ARG A 8 8.74 -12.35 16.00
CA ARG A 8 8.18 -11.21 16.73
C ARG A 8 8.63 -9.88 16.16
N VAL A 9 7.65 -9.01 15.89
CA VAL A 9 7.85 -7.67 15.36
C VAL A 9 7.45 -6.64 16.43
N LEU A 10 8.37 -5.79 16.82
CA LEU A 10 8.10 -4.60 17.62
C LEU A 10 7.83 -3.43 16.66
N ASP A 11 6.56 -3.07 16.50
CA ASP A 11 6.06 -2.12 15.51
C ASP A 11 5.84 -0.75 16.16
N MET A 12 6.77 0.18 15.95
CA MET A 12 6.65 1.59 16.35
C MET A 12 6.11 2.48 15.22
N THR A 13 5.72 1.89 14.10
CA THR A 13 5.24 2.65 12.95
C THR A 13 3.86 3.26 13.18
N HIS A 14 3.54 4.32 12.46
CA HIS A 14 2.26 4.99 12.54
C HIS A 14 1.78 5.44 11.15
N VAL A 15 0.54 5.89 11.07
CA VAL A 15 -0.17 6.32 9.88
C VAL A 15 -0.35 5.16 8.90
N GLN A 16 0.41 5.08 7.79
CA GLN A 16 0.09 4.10 6.74
C GLN A 16 1.30 3.29 6.23
N ALA A 17 2.40 3.91 5.84
CA ALA A 17 3.49 3.22 5.15
C ALA A 17 4.06 2.04 5.95
N GLY A 18 4.43 2.29 7.21
CA GLY A 18 4.91 1.24 8.12
C GLY A 18 3.82 0.25 8.53
N PRO A 19 2.63 0.70 8.97
CA PRO A 19 1.53 -0.19 9.28
C PRO A 19 1.11 -1.13 8.15
N THR A 20 1.20 -0.72 6.88
CA THR A 20 0.99 -1.61 5.73
C THR A 20 1.98 -2.78 5.74
N CYS A 21 3.26 -2.51 5.99
CA CYS A 21 4.28 -3.55 6.07
C CYS A 21 4.01 -4.51 7.24
N SER A 22 3.86 -3.97 8.46
CA SER A 22 3.70 -4.77 9.67
C SER A 22 2.39 -5.56 9.67
N GLN A 23 1.31 -5.05 9.05
CA GLN A 23 0.06 -5.80 8.86
C GLN A 23 0.25 -7.03 7.97
N LEU A 24 1.00 -6.91 6.86
CA LEU A 24 1.31 -8.07 6.01
C LEU A 24 2.08 -9.15 6.77
N LEU A 25 3.06 -8.75 7.60
CA LEU A 25 3.77 -9.70 8.45
C LEU A 25 2.85 -10.35 9.47
N ALA A 26 1.91 -9.59 10.07
CA ALA A 26 0.90 -10.12 10.99
C ALA A 26 -0.05 -11.11 10.30
N TRP A 27 -0.49 -10.82 9.08
CA TRP A 27 -1.32 -11.74 8.29
C TRP A 27 -0.59 -13.02 7.89
N MET A 28 0.74 -12.97 7.76
CA MET A 28 1.58 -14.14 7.53
C MET A 28 1.91 -14.90 8.83
N GLY A 29 1.41 -14.45 9.99
CA GLY A 29 1.52 -15.13 11.27
C GLY A 29 2.64 -14.69 12.20
N ALA A 30 3.28 -13.54 11.92
CA ALA A 30 4.20 -12.93 12.87
C ALA A 30 3.44 -12.38 14.10
N ASP A 31 4.03 -12.47 15.29
CA ASP A 31 3.57 -11.80 16.50
C ASP A 31 3.92 -10.31 16.44
N VAL A 32 3.01 -9.49 15.90
CA VAL A 32 3.24 -8.05 15.74
C VAL A 32 2.71 -7.29 16.95
N ILE A 33 3.64 -6.74 17.72
CA ILE A 33 3.37 -5.89 18.88
C ILE A 33 3.46 -4.42 18.44
N LYS A 34 2.30 -3.78 18.28
CA LYS A 34 2.23 -2.35 18.00
C LYS A 34 2.47 -1.56 19.28
N LEU A 35 3.65 -0.95 19.35
CA LEU A 35 4.05 -0.09 20.45
C LEU A 35 3.63 1.35 20.15
N GLU A 36 2.69 1.84 20.94
CA GLU A 36 2.12 3.17 20.78
C GLU A 36 2.50 4.07 21.98
N SER A 37 2.57 5.37 21.76
CA SER A 37 2.56 6.31 22.86
C SER A 37 1.25 6.20 23.65
N PRO A 38 1.16 6.70 24.89
CA PRO A 38 -0.11 6.70 25.63
C PRO A 38 -1.25 7.46 24.93
N ALA A 39 -0.94 8.34 23.98
CA ALA A 39 -1.93 9.04 23.15
C ALA A 39 -2.41 8.21 21.94
N GLY A 40 -1.74 7.10 21.65
CA GLY A 40 -2.03 6.24 20.51
C GLY A 40 -1.45 6.77 19.19
N ASP A 41 -1.70 6.00 18.13
CA ASP A 41 -1.49 6.40 16.74
C ASP A 41 -2.52 7.48 16.36
N ALA A 42 -2.09 8.55 15.68
CA ALA A 42 -2.96 9.64 15.27
C ALA A 42 -4.15 9.16 14.42
N THR A 43 -3.98 8.08 13.66
CA THR A 43 -5.05 7.51 12.83
C THR A 43 -6.19 6.91 13.63
N ARG A 44 -6.03 6.63 14.94
CA ARG A 44 -7.16 6.20 15.79
C ARG A 44 -8.28 7.24 15.84
N GLY A 45 -7.91 8.53 15.79
CA GLY A 45 -8.86 9.65 15.82
C GLY A 45 -9.13 10.32 14.48
N GLN A 46 -8.29 10.07 13.47
CA GLN A 46 -8.37 10.75 12.19
C GLN A 46 -9.53 10.19 11.34
N LEU A 47 -10.36 11.07 10.77
CA LEU A 47 -11.54 10.70 9.96
C LEU A 47 -12.50 9.74 10.70
N ARG A 48 -12.70 9.96 11.99
CA ARG A 48 -13.57 9.14 12.82
C ARG A 48 -15.03 9.28 12.38
N ASP A 49 -15.66 8.16 12.06
CA ASP A 49 -17.05 8.03 11.61
C ASP A 49 -18.01 7.58 12.73
N VAL A 50 -17.50 6.83 13.72
CA VAL A 50 -18.26 6.35 14.88
C VAL A 50 -17.72 7.01 16.14
N PRO A 51 -18.55 7.71 16.95
CA PRO A 51 -18.13 8.29 18.20
C PRO A 51 -17.48 7.26 19.14
N ASN A 52 -16.41 7.64 19.80
CA ASN A 52 -15.69 6.81 20.79
C ASN A 52 -15.12 5.47 20.27
N ALA A 53 -15.13 5.25 18.95
CA ALA A 53 -14.47 4.11 18.33
C ALA A 53 -13.21 4.54 17.58
N ASP A 54 -12.26 3.63 17.41
CA ASP A 54 -11.13 3.84 16.52
C ASP A 54 -11.64 4.04 15.07
N SER A 55 -11.01 4.93 14.33
CA SER A 55 -11.40 5.21 12.94
C SER A 55 -11.13 4.01 12.02
N LEU A 56 -11.83 3.96 10.88
CA LEU A 56 -11.56 2.96 9.85
C LEU A 56 -10.11 3.05 9.35
N TYR A 57 -9.52 4.23 9.32
CA TYR A 57 -8.15 4.42 8.90
C TYR A 57 -7.16 3.64 9.79
N PHE A 58 -7.38 3.62 11.10
CA PHE A 58 -6.58 2.79 12.01
C PHE A 58 -6.93 1.30 11.87
N THR A 59 -8.22 0.97 11.93
CA THR A 59 -8.64 -0.44 11.99
C THR A 59 -8.25 -1.22 10.74
N MET A 60 -8.30 -0.59 9.56
CA MET A 60 -7.93 -1.23 8.29
C MET A 60 -6.43 -1.58 8.18
N LEU A 61 -5.54 -0.85 8.85
CA LEU A 61 -4.10 -0.99 8.74
C LEU A 61 -3.44 -1.73 9.92
N ASN A 62 -4.22 -2.12 10.92
CA ASN A 62 -3.68 -2.71 12.14
C ASN A 62 -4.34 -4.04 12.54
N CYS A 63 -4.98 -4.72 11.59
CA CYS A 63 -5.52 -6.06 11.81
C CYS A 63 -4.43 -7.04 12.23
N ASN A 64 -4.78 -8.03 13.05
CA ASN A 64 -3.91 -9.10 13.58
C ASN A 64 -2.76 -8.61 14.49
N LYS A 65 -2.70 -7.34 14.86
CA LYS A 65 -1.68 -6.84 15.79
C LYS A 65 -2.15 -6.92 17.25
N ARG A 66 -1.19 -6.96 18.17
CA ARG A 66 -1.42 -6.71 19.60
C ARG A 66 -0.93 -5.31 19.95
N SER A 67 -1.64 -4.56 20.78
CA SER A 67 -1.27 -3.18 21.14
C SER A 67 -0.74 -3.12 22.56
N ILE A 68 0.38 -2.41 22.74
CA ILE A 68 0.95 -1.98 24.01
C ILE A 68 1.18 -0.48 23.99
N THR A 69 0.82 0.22 25.07
CA THR A 69 1.21 1.62 25.23
C THR A 69 2.50 1.73 26.03
N VAL A 70 3.46 2.53 25.55
CA VAL A 70 4.73 2.78 26.24
C VAL A 70 5.09 4.26 26.16
N ASN A 71 5.39 4.87 27.30
CA ASN A 71 5.85 6.25 27.36
C ASN A 71 7.35 6.35 27.06
N MET A 72 7.70 6.45 25.80
CA MET A 72 9.11 6.58 25.35
C MET A 72 9.81 7.85 25.81
N LYS A 73 9.10 8.78 26.48
CA LYS A 73 9.70 9.98 27.07
C LYS A 73 10.17 9.75 28.51
N SER A 74 9.67 8.69 29.18
CA SER A 74 10.10 8.34 30.55
C SER A 74 11.27 7.35 30.54
N PRO A 75 12.16 7.37 31.53
CA PRO A 75 13.19 6.36 31.69
C PRO A 75 12.63 4.95 31.81
N GLU A 76 11.52 4.79 32.54
CA GLU A 76 10.83 3.52 32.77
C GLU A 76 10.24 2.94 31.48
N GLY A 77 9.61 3.81 30.66
CA GLY A 77 9.11 3.37 29.36
C GLY A 77 10.24 2.95 28.42
N LYS A 78 11.36 3.69 28.41
CA LYS A 78 12.55 3.27 27.67
C LYS A 78 13.13 1.93 28.16
N ALA A 79 13.10 1.68 29.47
CA ALA A 79 13.51 0.40 30.01
C ALA A 79 12.59 -0.75 29.54
N VAL A 80 11.25 -0.54 29.53
CA VAL A 80 10.30 -1.51 28.97
C VAL A 80 10.58 -1.78 27.49
N PHE A 81 10.81 -0.72 26.71
CA PHE A 81 11.17 -0.85 25.29
C PHE A 81 12.43 -1.70 25.09
N VAL A 82 13.48 -1.47 25.88
CA VAL A 82 14.73 -2.25 25.81
C VAL A 82 14.47 -3.73 26.07
N GLU A 83 13.68 -4.07 27.07
CA GLU A 83 13.36 -5.49 27.37
C GLU A 83 12.54 -6.13 26.23
N LEU A 84 11.59 -5.43 25.65
CA LEU A 84 10.84 -5.90 24.48
C LEU A 84 11.75 -6.05 23.25
N LEU A 85 12.66 -5.12 23.02
CA LEU A 85 13.62 -5.17 21.91
C LEU A 85 14.54 -6.40 21.99
N LYS A 86 14.99 -6.77 23.17
CA LYS A 86 15.80 -8.00 23.41
C LYS A 86 15.04 -9.29 23.02
N LYS A 87 13.70 -9.25 23.03
CA LYS A 87 12.83 -10.39 22.74
C LYS A 87 12.22 -10.32 21.31
N SER A 88 12.61 -9.34 20.53
CA SER A 88 12.04 -9.10 19.20
C SER A 88 13.01 -9.49 18.10
N ASP A 89 12.49 -9.98 16.99
CA ASP A 89 13.23 -10.33 15.78
C ASP A 89 13.38 -9.14 14.84
N ILE A 90 12.35 -8.31 14.81
CA ILE A 90 12.27 -7.12 13.95
C ILE A 90 11.83 -5.94 14.81
N LEU A 91 12.49 -4.81 14.64
CA LEU A 91 12.03 -3.49 15.09
C LEU A 91 11.63 -2.69 13.85
N MET A 92 10.46 -2.05 13.86
CA MET A 92 10.02 -1.21 12.75
C MET A 92 9.71 0.21 13.22
N GLU A 93 10.13 1.20 12.41
CA GLU A 93 9.81 2.61 12.63
C GLU A 93 9.61 3.36 11.30
N ASN A 94 8.82 4.43 11.31
CA ASN A 94 8.68 5.38 10.19
C ASN A 94 8.59 6.82 10.70
N PHE A 95 9.36 7.12 11.73
CA PHE A 95 9.46 8.46 12.29
C PHE A 95 10.15 9.43 11.31
N GLY A 96 9.93 10.71 11.52
CA GLY A 96 10.70 11.74 10.85
C GLY A 96 12.21 11.62 11.13
N PRO A 97 13.05 12.29 10.32
CA PRO A 97 14.51 12.19 10.43
C PRO A 97 15.05 12.37 11.83
N GLY A 98 15.93 11.48 12.29
CA GLY A 98 16.64 11.54 13.56
C GLY A 98 15.76 11.38 14.81
N VAL A 99 14.47 11.04 14.71
CA VAL A 99 13.59 10.89 15.89
C VAL A 99 14.00 9.70 16.75
N LEU A 100 14.29 8.53 16.13
CA LEU A 100 14.71 7.34 16.87
C LEU A 100 16.04 7.58 17.59
N ASP A 101 16.97 8.29 16.97
CA ASP A 101 18.27 8.69 17.57
C ASP A 101 18.06 9.61 18.77
N ARG A 102 17.19 10.63 18.64
CA ARG A 102 16.84 11.54 19.76
C ARG A 102 16.14 10.83 20.92
N LEU A 103 15.48 9.71 20.67
CA LEU A 103 14.94 8.84 21.72
C LEU A 103 16.05 8.04 22.42
N GLY A 104 17.27 8.00 21.86
CA GLY A 104 18.43 7.29 22.38
C GLY A 104 18.63 5.90 21.78
N PHE A 105 18.02 5.62 20.62
CA PHE A 105 18.03 4.32 19.98
C PHE A 105 18.51 4.40 18.52
N SER A 106 19.73 4.92 18.29
CA SER A 106 20.38 4.81 16.97
C SER A 106 20.51 3.34 16.55
N TRP A 107 20.76 3.10 15.26
CA TRP A 107 21.00 1.73 14.78
C TRP A 107 22.09 1.01 15.59
N GLU A 108 23.20 1.68 15.85
CA GLU A 108 24.32 1.12 16.62
C GLU A 108 23.87 0.70 18.02
N LYS A 109 23.02 1.55 18.67
CA LYS A 109 22.48 1.27 19.99
C LYS A 109 21.50 0.11 19.97
N VAL A 110 20.61 0.08 18.98
CA VAL A 110 19.64 -1.01 18.75
C VAL A 110 20.38 -2.33 18.54
N HIS A 111 21.39 -2.33 17.65
CA HIS A 111 22.21 -3.50 17.36
C HIS A 111 23.05 -3.95 18.55
N GLN A 112 23.55 -3.02 19.38
CA GLN A 112 24.25 -3.35 20.62
C GLN A 112 23.34 -4.06 21.64
N ILE A 113 22.05 -3.64 21.74
CA ILE A 113 21.06 -4.26 22.63
C ILE A 113 20.69 -5.67 22.16
N ASN A 114 20.47 -5.82 20.86
CA ASN A 114 20.11 -7.08 20.22
C ASN A 114 20.82 -7.23 18.87
N PRO A 115 21.97 -7.92 18.81
CA PRO A 115 22.72 -8.09 17.55
C PRO A 115 21.98 -8.87 16.46
N ARG A 116 20.91 -9.58 16.83
CA ARG A 116 20.10 -10.36 15.90
C ARG A 116 18.92 -9.59 15.35
N VAL A 117 18.60 -8.42 15.88
CA VAL A 117 17.42 -7.66 15.47
C VAL A 117 17.60 -7.09 14.06
N ILE A 118 16.53 -7.14 13.29
CA ILE A 118 16.43 -6.43 12.00
C ILE A 118 15.70 -5.13 12.26
N LEU A 119 16.32 -4.00 11.96
CA LEU A 119 15.66 -2.69 12.04
C LEU A 119 15.12 -2.31 10.67
N GLY A 120 13.79 -2.28 10.52
CA GLY A 120 13.10 -1.78 9.32
C GLY A 120 12.71 -0.33 9.47
N SER A 121 13.18 0.53 8.58
CA SER A 121 12.93 1.98 8.63
C SER A 121 12.35 2.48 7.33
N ILE A 122 11.30 3.33 7.41
CA ILE A 122 10.78 4.06 6.27
C ILE A 122 11.08 5.54 6.45
N LYS A 123 11.67 6.15 5.43
CA LYS A 123 11.94 7.59 5.34
C LYS A 123 11.32 8.17 4.08
N GLY A 124 11.03 9.48 4.09
CA GLY A 124 10.53 10.15 2.89
C GLY A 124 11.51 10.06 1.72
N PHE A 125 12.78 10.37 2.01
CA PHE A 125 13.84 10.51 1.00
C PHE A 125 15.11 9.72 1.36
N GLY A 126 15.04 8.78 2.30
CA GLY A 126 16.20 8.05 2.81
C GLY A 126 16.94 8.80 3.91
N SER A 127 17.98 8.17 4.44
CA SER A 127 18.84 8.71 5.51
C SER A 127 20.05 9.47 4.98
N SER A 128 20.24 9.58 3.66
CA SER A 128 21.35 10.24 3.00
C SER A 128 20.88 11.10 1.82
N GLY A 129 21.79 11.98 1.37
CA GLY A 129 21.51 12.89 0.25
C GLY A 129 20.88 14.22 0.69
N PRO A 130 20.65 15.15 -0.28
CA PRO A 130 20.25 16.53 0.03
C PRO A 130 18.84 16.66 0.60
N TYR A 131 18.00 15.64 0.50
CA TYR A 131 16.60 15.66 0.97
C TYR A 131 16.39 14.83 2.25
N ALA A 132 17.43 14.27 2.85
CA ALA A 132 17.35 13.36 3.99
C ALA A 132 16.53 13.94 5.17
N ASP A 133 16.63 15.25 5.41
CA ASP A 133 15.93 15.93 6.50
C ASP A 133 14.50 16.42 6.12
N PHE A 134 14.07 16.17 4.87
CA PHE A 134 12.76 16.65 4.42
C PHE A 134 11.65 15.69 4.86
N LYS A 135 10.46 16.25 5.07
CA LYS A 135 9.26 15.49 5.42
C LYS A 135 8.52 15.07 4.17
N ALA A 136 7.99 13.85 4.17
CA ALA A 136 7.14 13.34 3.11
C ALA A 136 5.90 12.65 3.69
N TYR A 137 4.86 12.65 2.88
CA TYR A 137 3.67 11.85 2.97
C TYR A 137 3.36 11.30 1.58
N GLU A 138 2.33 10.48 1.45
CA GLU A 138 1.90 9.83 0.22
C GLU A 138 2.08 10.68 -1.04
N ASN A 139 1.39 11.84 -1.10
CA ASN A 139 1.35 12.68 -2.30
C ASN A 139 2.71 13.36 -2.58
N VAL A 140 3.48 13.66 -1.54
CA VAL A 140 4.84 14.21 -1.69
C VAL A 140 5.76 13.15 -2.31
N ALA A 141 5.65 11.91 -1.87
CA ALA A 141 6.39 10.80 -2.45
C ALA A 141 6.02 10.55 -3.93
N GLN A 142 4.72 10.60 -4.26
CA GLN A 142 4.26 10.52 -5.65
C GLN A 142 4.82 11.64 -6.54
N ALA A 143 4.85 12.86 -6.01
CA ALA A 143 5.39 14.01 -6.72
C ALA A 143 6.90 13.85 -7.00
N MET A 144 7.67 13.55 -5.97
CA MET A 144 9.13 13.45 -6.04
C MET A 144 9.62 12.16 -6.73
N GLY A 145 8.85 11.07 -6.62
CA GLY A 145 9.17 9.78 -7.25
C GLY A 145 8.74 9.67 -8.73
N GLY A 146 8.14 10.73 -9.29
CA GLY A 146 7.83 10.83 -10.72
C GLY A 146 6.46 10.32 -11.14
N ALA A 147 5.64 9.77 -10.24
CA ALA A 147 4.32 9.25 -10.57
C ALA A 147 3.37 10.36 -11.06
N MET A 148 3.31 11.49 -10.37
CA MET A 148 2.42 12.60 -10.75
C MET A 148 2.77 13.20 -12.10
N SER A 149 4.05 13.29 -12.45
CA SER A 149 4.48 13.85 -13.73
C SER A 149 3.99 13.07 -14.94
N THR A 150 3.64 11.79 -14.75
CA THR A 150 3.19 10.88 -15.80
C THR A 150 1.73 10.44 -15.64
N THR A 151 1.01 10.95 -14.63
CA THR A 151 -0.40 10.67 -14.37
C THR A 151 -1.28 11.89 -14.74
N GLY A 152 -2.31 11.63 -15.53
CA GLY A 152 -3.25 12.65 -16.00
C GLY A 152 -3.34 12.75 -17.52
N VAL A 153 -4.20 13.63 -18.01
CA VAL A 153 -4.34 13.92 -19.44
C VAL A 153 -3.21 14.82 -19.92
N PRO A 154 -2.81 14.75 -21.20
CA PRO A 154 -1.66 15.50 -21.73
C PRO A 154 -1.73 17.01 -21.46
N GLU A 155 -2.88 17.61 -21.69
CA GLU A 155 -3.11 19.06 -21.58
C GLU A 155 -3.47 19.51 -20.15
N GLY A 156 -3.68 18.54 -19.24
CA GLY A 156 -4.07 18.81 -17.86
C GLY A 156 -2.88 18.97 -16.90
N PRO A 157 -3.15 19.34 -15.64
CA PRO A 157 -2.13 19.34 -14.58
C PRO A 157 -1.71 17.91 -14.23
N PRO A 158 -0.60 17.73 -13.48
CA PRO A 158 -0.26 16.46 -12.85
C PRO A 158 -1.32 16.05 -11.82
N TYR A 159 -1.65 14.74 -11.77
CA TYR A 159 -2.57 14.19 -10.78
C TYR A 159 -1.89 13.11 -9.93
N VAL A 160 -2.35 12.96 -8.69
CA VAL A 160 -2.04 11.78 -7.87
C VAL A 160 -2.79 10.56 -8.41
N THR A 161 -2.22 9.37 -8.23
CA THR A 161 -2.99 8.14 -8.42
C THR A 161 -3.95 7.93 -7.27
N GLY A 162 -5.09 7.26 -7.48
CA GLY A 162 -5.99 6.88 -6.39
C GLY A 162 -5.43 5.79 -5.49
N ALA A 163 -4.46 5.00 -5.98
CA ALA A 163 -3.74 4.00 -5.20
C ALA A 163 -2.64 4.67 -4.37
N GLN A 164 -2.49 4.27 -3.12
CA GLN A 164 -1.51 4.81 -2.17
C GLN A 164 -0.11 4.20 -2.44
N ILE A 165 0.50 4.58 -3.56
CA ILE A 165 1.78 3.99 -4.02
C ILE A 165 2.99 4.51 -3.25
N GLY A 166 2.91 5.72 -2.68
CA GLY A 166 3.94 6.30 -1.81
C GLY A 166 3.97 5.61 -0.44
N ASP A 167 2.84 5.45 0.20
CA ASP A 167 2.74 4.79 1.50
C ASP A 167 2.72 3.25 1.36
N SER A 168 1.65 2.71 0.80
CA SER A 168 1.46 1.25 0.71
C SER A 168 2.49 0.59 -0.19
N GLY A 169 2.87 1.23 -1.30
CA GLY A 169 3.93 0.74 -2.18
C GLY A 169 5.28 0.65 -1.46
N THR A 170 5.62 1.63 -0.62
CA THR A 170 6.82 1.59 0.23
C THR A 170 6.73 0.50 1.29
N GLY A 171 5.57 0.36 1.93
CA GLY A 171 5.33 -0.72 2.89
C GLY A 171 5.55 -2.12 2.31
N LEU A 172 5.11 -2.34 1.05
CA LEU A 172 5.38 -3.59 0.31
C LEU A 172 6.88 -3.82 0.08
N HIS A 173 7.62 -2.78 -0.33
CA HIS A 173 9.08 -2.88 -0.51
C HIS A 173 9.78 -3.22 0.81
N LEU A 174 9.38 -2.57 1.92
CA LEU A 174 9.95 -2.88 3.23
C LEU A 174 9.64 -4.32 3.65
N ALA A 175 8.44 -4.82 3.42
CA ALA A 175 8.10 -6.21 3.74
C ALA A 175 9.00 -7.21 3.00
N ILE A 176 9.27 -6.99 1.72
CA ILE A 176 10.23 -7.80 0.94
C ILE A 176 11.64 -7.68 1.54
N GLY A 177 12.09 -6.47 1.87
CA GLY A 177 13.39 -6.23 2.49
C GLY A 177 13.54 -6.96 3.83
N LEU A 178 12.52 -6.93 4.68
CA LEU A 178 12.52 -7.62 5.97
C LEU A 178 12.54 -9.15 5.82
N LEU A 179 11.80 -9.71 4.87
CA LEU A 179 11.84 -11.14 4.59
C LEU A 179 13.23 -11.58 4.09
N ALA A 180 13.86 -10.79 3.21
CA ALA A 180 15.23 -11.03 2.77
C ALA A 180 16.24 -10.93 3.93
N ALA A 181 16.06 -9.96 4.83
CA ALA A 181 16.89 -9.80 6.02
C ALA A 181 16.71 -10.96 7.03
N LEU A 182 15.48 -11.49 7.17
CA LEU A 182 15.25 -12.70 7.97
C LEU A 182 16.00 -13.90 7.39
N GLU A 183 15.97 -14.10 6.08
CA GLU A 183 16.70 -15.17 5.41
C GLU A 183 18.24 -15.00 5.57
N HIS A 184 18.76 -13.77 5.44
CA HIS A 184 20.15 -13.47 5.75
C HIS A 184 20.50 -13.83 7.19
N ARG A 185 19.67 -13.43 8.15
CA ARG A 185 19.84 -13.73 9.57
C ARG A 185 19.82 -15.23 9.86
N HIS A 186 18.97 -16.01 9.21
CA HIS A 186 18.95 -17.47 9.35
C HIS A 186 20.31 -18.09 9.02
N ARG A 187 21.00 -17.58 7.99
CA ARG A 187 22.31 -18.07 7.54
C ARG A 187 23.48 -17.57 8.39
N THR A 188 23.43 -16.33 8.84
CA THR A 188 24.58 -15.64 9.47
C THR A 188 24.48 -15.48 10.98
N GLY A 189 23.26 -15.57 11.52
CA GLY A 189 22.98 -15.22 12.90
C GLY A 189 22.88 -13.72 13.18
N GLN A 190 23.17 -12.85 12.21
CA GLN A 190 23.25 -11.39 12.37
C GLN A 190 22.00 -10.69 11.84
N GLY A 191 21.52 -9.69 12.61
CA GLY A 191 20.54 -8.73 12.13
C GLY A 191 21.17 -7.67 11.22
N GLN A 192 20.32 -6.79 10.66
CA GLN A 192 20.77 -5.68 9.82
C GLN A 192 19.77 -4.53 9.81
N TYR A 193 20.23 -3.37 9.35
CA TYR A 193 19.37 -2.23 9.05
C TYR A 193 18.81 -2.35 7.64
N VAL A 194 17.50 -2.17 7.50
CA VAL A 194 16.76 -2.19 6.22
C VAL A 194 16.03 -0.87 6.09
N GLU A 195 16.42 -0.07 5.13
CA GLU A 195 15.79 1.22 4.84
C GLU A 195 15.07 1.19 3.51
N VAL A 196 13.89 1.83 3.44
CA VAL A 196 13.22 2.15 2.19
C VAL A 196 12.82 3.62 2.21
N ALA A 197 13.23 4.38 1.19
CA ALA A 197 12.73 5.72 0.96
C ALA A 197 11.42 5.68 0.17
N MET A 198 10.44 6.50 0.57
CA MET A 198 9.14 6.57 -0.14
C MET A 198 9.32 7.02 -1.58
N MET A 199 10.19 8.00 -1.82
CA MET A 199 10.55 8.47 -3.17
C MET A 199 11.09 7.32 -4.03
N ASP A 200 12.00 6.51 -3.49
CA ASP A 200 12.64 5.41 -4.22
C ASP A 200 11.63 4.30 -4.54
N GLY A 201 10.74 4.00 -3.59
CA GLY A 201 9.63 3.06 -3.80
C GLY A 201 8.74 3.48 -4.97
N VAL A 202 8.31 4.75 -5.00
CA VAL A 202 7.51 5.30 -6.10
C VAL A 202 8.30 5.28 -7.42
N MET A 203 9.56 5.70 -7.41
CA MET A 203 10.41 5.69 -8.60
C MET A 203 10.56 4.27 -9.18
N ASN A 204 10.72 3.26 -8.33
CA ASN A 204 10.78 1.86 -8.76
C ASN A 204 9.45 1.40 -9.38
N LEU A 205 8.30 1.81 -8.85
CA LEU A 205 6.99 1.52 -9.45
C LEU A 205 6.80 2.21 -10.81
N CYS A 206 7.43 3.35 -11.01
CA CYS A 206 7.41 4.12 -12.27
C CYS A 206 8.47 3.69 -13.29
N ARG A 207 9.21 2.58 -13.10
CA ARG A 207 10.37 2.17 -13.95
C ARG A 207 10.04 2.06 -15.45
N VAL A 208 8.81 1.77 -15.83
CA VAL A 208 8.40 1.74 -17.24
C VAL A 208 8.52 3.13 -17.88
N LYS A 209 8.20 4.21 -17.15
CA LYS A 209 8.35 5.58 -17.62
C LYS A 209 9.82 6.00 -17.72
N TRP A 210 10.72 5.42 -16.93
CA TRP A 210 12.16 5.56 -17.06
C TRP A 210 12.70 4.88 -18.32
N ARG A 211 12.16 3.74 -18.73
CA ARG A 211 12.45 3.13 -20.04
C ARG A 211 12.11 4.11 -21.15
N ASP A 212 10.93 4.72 -21.09
CA ASP A 212 10.46 5.64 -22.13
C ASP A 212 11.31 6.93 -22.15
N HIS A 213 11.66 7.47 -20.99
CA HIS A 213 12.59 8.60 -20.88
C HIS A 213 13.92 8.34 -21.60
N GLN A 214 14.52 7.17 -21.44
CA GLN A 214 15.76 6.80 -22.12
C GLN A 214 15.60 6.67 -23.63
N ARG A 215 14.40 6.34 -24.13
CA ARG A 215 14.11 6.22 -25.58
C ARG A 215 13.87 7.57 -26.23
N LEU A 216 13.34 8.56 -25.50
CA LEU A 216 13.02 9.90 -26.04
C LEU A 216 14.19 10.60 -26.73
N SER A 217 15.41 10.40 -26.24
CA SER A 217 16.61 10.99 -26.82
C SER A 217 17.03 10.38 -28.18
N ARG A 218 16.47 9.20 -28.53
CA ARG A 218 16.88 8.42 -29.69
C ARG A 218 15.80 8.32 -30.77
N GLN A 219 14.53 8.39 -30.38
CA GLN A 219 13.41 8.18 -31.30
C GLN A 219 12.14 8.84 -30.79
N GLU A 220 11.20 9.06 -31.68
CA GLU A 220 9.82 9.36 -31.32
C GLU A 220 9.14 8.09 -30.78
N LEU A 221 8.32 8.25 -29.74
CA LEU A 221 7.56 7.14 -29.13
C LEU A 221 6.16 7.09 -29.74
N ALA A 222 6.02 6.35 -30.83
CA ALA A 222 4.78 6.26 -31.59
C ALA A 222 3.60 5.62 -30.82
N GLU A 223 3.88 4.98 -29.69
CA GLU A 223 2.87 4.40 -28.80
C GLU A 223 2.18 5.45 -27.91
N TYR A 224 2.64 6.69 -27.87
CA TYR A 224 1.97 7.78 -27.17
C TYR A 224 1.00 8.51 -28.10
N SER A 225 -0.13 8.93 -27.57
CA SER A 225 -1.14 9.72 -28.30
C SER A 225 -0.73 11.16 -28.59
N VAL A 226 0.35 11.62 -27.98
CA VAL A 226 0.92 12.96 -28.16
C VAL A 226 2.29 12.88 -28.86
N PRO A 227 2.67 13.88 -29.66
CA PRO A 227 4.02 13.94 -30.21
C PRO A 227 5.08 13.96 -29.13
N THR A 228 6.07 13.09 -29.23
CA THR A 228 7.12 12.94 -28.21
C THR A 228 8.48 13.45 -28.67
N ARG A 229 8.65 13.76 -29.96
CA ARG A 229 9.91 14.28 -30.53
C ARG A 229 10.30 15.59 -29.85
N GLY A 230 11.51 15.63 -29.33
CA GLY A 230 12.05 16.84 -28.68
C GLY A 230 11.60 17.08 -27.26
N LEU A 231 10.80 16.17 -26.68
CA LEU A 231 10.47 16.25 -25.25
C LEU A 231 11.67 15.83 -24.39
N ALA A 232 11.89 16.57 -23.30
CA ALA A 232 12.92 16.24 -22.31
C ALA A 232 12.48 15.17 -21.31
N ALA A 233 11.16 14.93 -21.18
CA ALA A 233 10.60 13.99 -20.21
C ALA A 233 9.42 13.22 -20.80
N THR A 234 9.15 12.04 -20.25
CA THR A 234 7.99 11.22 -20.61
C THR A 234 6.68 11.98 -20.34
N PRO A 235 5.81 12.18 -21.34
CA PRO A 235 4.59 12.95 -21.16
C PRO A 235 3.51 12.18 -20.38
N ARG A 236 2.50 12.91 -19.89
CA ARG A 236 1.22 12.33 -19.49
C ARG A 236 0.48 11.88 -20.74
N ALA A 237 -0.28 10.80 -20.64
CA ALA A 237 -0.96 10.22 -21.79
C ALA A 237 -2.37 9.66 -21.45
N GLY A 238 -2.97 10.10 -20.34
CA GLY A 238 -4.29 9.63 -19.92
C GLY A 238 -4.31 8.11 -19.75
N ASN A 239 -5.20 7.45 -20.46
CA ASN A 239 -5.32 5.99 -20.45
C ASN A 239 -4.32 5.28 -21.39
N ASP A 240 -3.57 6.02 -22.19
CA ASP A 240 -2.50 5.48 -23.02
C ASP A 240 -1.27 5.18 -22.13
N SER A 241 -1.02 3.92 -21.89
CA SER A 241 -0.02 3.51 -20.90
C SER A 241 1.43 3.60 -21.36
N GLY A 242 1.66 3.92 -22.67
CA GLY A 242 3.00 3.83 -23.26
C GLY A 242 3.55 2.40 -23.32
N GLY A 243 2.73 1.38 -23.04
CA GLY A 243 3.13 -0.02 -23.04
C GLY A 243 3.23 -0.67 -24.43
N GLY A 244 3.03 0.12 -25.48
CA GLY A 244 3.05 -0.36 -26.87
C GLY A 244 1.76 -1.02 -27.32
N GLN A 245 0.78 -1.17 -26.47
CA GLN A 245 -0.56 -1.66 -26.80
C GLN A 245 -1.57 -0.53 -26.82
N LEU A 246 -2.54 -0.61 -27.75
CA LEU A 246 -3.67 0.31 -27.75
C LEU A 246 -4.65 -0.07 -26.66
N GLY A 247 -4.79 0.76 -25.64
CA GLY A 247 -5.73 0.53 -24.54
C GLY A 247 -6.49 1.80 -24.17
N ASN A 248 -7.80 1.70 -23.94
CA ASN A 248 -8.60 2.80 -23.47
C ASN A 248 -9.86 2.32 -22.74
N ALA A 249 -10.54 3.23 -22.04
CA ALA A 249 -11.83 3.04 -21.44
C ALA A 249 -12.94 3.28 -22.47
N VAL A 250 -13.73 2.25 -22.77
CA VAL A 250 -14.87 2.25 -23.69
C VAL A 250 -16.16 2.48 -22.88
N LYS A 251 -17.00 3.38 -23.36
CA LYS A 251 -18.28 3.73 -22.73
C LYS A 251 -19.24 2.56 -22.73
N CYS A 252 -19.98 2.41 -21.63
CA CYS A 252 -21.05 1.42 -21.46
C CYS A 252 -22.33 2.07 -20.96
N LYS A 253 -23.48 1.40 -21.16
CA LYS A 253 -24.73 1.82 -20.52
C LYS A 253 -24.73 1.51 -19.02
N PRO A 254 -25.46 2.24 -18.17
CA PRO A 254 -26.35 3.36 -18.52
C PRO A 254 -25.62 4.69 -18.76
N GLY A 255 -24.31 4.81 -18.61
CA GLY A 255 -23.54 6.02 -18.89
C GLY A 255 -23.19 6.84 -17.65
N GLY A 256 -23.12 6.22 -16.49
CA GLY A 256 -22.65 6.82 -15.24
C GLY A 256 -21.11 6.99 -15.20
N PRO A 257 -20.59 7.58 -14.12
CA PRO A 257 -19.17 7.97 -14.03
C PRO A 257 -18.19 6.77 -14.06
N ASN A 258 -18.66 5.56 -13.74
CA ASN A 258 -17.85 4.33 -13.75
C ASN A 258 -18.39 3.28 -14.76
N ASP A 259 -19.32 3.68 -15.66
CA ASP A 259 -19.85 2.77 -16.68
C ASP A 259 -18.93 2.73 -17.90
N TYR A 260 -17.76 2.16 -17.68
CA TYR A 260 -16.72 1.97 -18.67
C TYR A 260 -16.11 0.57 -18.55
N LEU A 261 -15.64 0.06 -19.69
CA LEU A 261 -14.81 -1.14 -19.78
C LEU A 261 -13.43 -0.75 -20.30
N TYR A 262 -12.36 -1.07 -19.58
CA TYR A 262 -11.02 -0.92 -20.14
C TYR A 262 -10.75 -2.05 -21.12
N VAL A 263 -10.35 -1.70 -22.34
CA VAL A 263 -10.17 -2.63 -23.46
C VAL A 263 -8.75 -2.47 -24.03
N VAL A 264 -8.08 -3.58 -24.33
CA VAL A 264 -6.77 -3.59 -24.99
C VAL A 264 -6.90 -4.20 -26.37
N VAL A 265 -6.69 -3.39 -27.40
CA VAL A 265 -6.80 -3.81 -28.81
C VAL A 265 -5.45 -4.25 -29.34
N GLN A 266 -5.17 -5.55 -29.26
CA GLN A 266 -3.97 -6.16 -29.81
C GLN A 266 -4.13 -6.45 -31.31
N GLU A 267 -3.00 -6.66 -32.02
CA GLU A 267 -3.02 -7.02 -33.45
C GLU A 267 -3.83 -8.30 -33.70
N ALA A 268 -3.60 -9.34 -32.90
CA ALA A 268 -4.21 -10.65 -33.09
C ALA A 268 -5.74 -10.66 -32.95
N VAL A 269 -6.30 -9.77 -32.12
CA VAL A 269 -7.75 -9.78 -31.83
C VAL A 269 -8.55 -8.81 -32.70
N TRP A 270 -7.88 -7.90 -33.39
CA TRP A 270 -8.55 -6.81 -34.12
C TRP A 270 -9.56 -7.31 -35.15
N HIS A 271 -9.19 -8.28 -35.98
CA HIS A 271 -10.06 -8.76 -37.06
C HIS A 271 -11.40 -9.31 -36.52
N GLY A 272 -11.33 -10.19 -35.51
CA GLY A 272 -12.53 -10.76 -34.88
C GLY A 272 -13.38 -9.68 -34.17
N LEU A 273 -12.71 -8.77 -33.46
CA LEU A 273 -13.37 -7.63 -32.81
C LEU A 273 -14.11 -6.77 -33.84
N ALA A 274 -13.43 -6.37 -34.91
CA ALA A 274 -13.99 -5.51 -35.94
C ALA A 274 -15.16 -6.17 -36.71
N GLN A 275 -15.07 -7.49 -36.96
CA GLN A 275 -16.18 -8.27 -37.55
C GLN A 275 -17.41 -8.29 -36.62
N ARG A 276 -17.21 -8.34 -35.30
CA ARG A 276 -18.31 -8.34 -34.33
C ARG A 276 -18.89 -6.94 -34.13
N VAL A 277 -18.05 -5.92 -34.10
CA VAL A 277 -18.45 -4.52 -33.82
C VAL A 277 -19.11 -3.88 -35.04
N GLY A 278 -18.51 -4.06 -36.22
CA GLY A 278 -18.86 -3.32 -37.43
C GLY A 278 -20.36 -3.35 -37.80
N PRO A 279 -21.01 -4.51 -37.90
CA PRO A 279 -22.44 -4.58 -38.22
C PRO A 279 -23.32 -3.83 -37.23
N ASP A 280 -23.03 -3.93 -35.94
CA ASP A 280 -23.85 -3.34 -34.87
C ASP A 280 -23.82 -1.81 -34.85
N ILE A 281 -22.77 -1.21 -35.43
CA ILE A 281 -22.61 0.25 -35.51
C ILE A 281 -22.82 0.82 -36.93
N GLY A 282 -23.35 0.01 -37.86
CA GLY A 282 -23.57 0.42 -39.24
C GLY A 282 -22.28 0.53 -40.08
N HIS A 283 -21.21 -0.14 -39.69
CA HIS A 283 -19.90 -0.14 -40.34
C HIS A 283 -19.43 -1.55 -40.72
N PRO A 284 -20.20 -2.32 -41.55
CA PRO A 284 -19.96 -3.73 -41.78
C PRO A 284 -18.58 -4.06 -42.39
N GLN A 285 -17.92 -3.05 -43.00
CA GLN A 285 -16.57 -3.18 -43.56
C GLN A 285 -15.44 -2.86 -42.58
N LEU A 286 -15.73 -2.69 -41.28
CA LEU A 286 -14.75 -2.26 -40.28
C LEU A 286 -13.50 -3.17 -40.24
N ALA A 287 -13.70 -4.47 -40.40
CA ALA A 287 -12.63 -5.47 -40.35
C ALA A 287 -11.62 -5.35 -41.51
N VAL A 288 -12.01 -4.75 -42.62
CA VAL A 288 -11.19 -4.55 -43.84
C VAL A 288 -10.91 -3.06 -44.12
N ASP A 289 -11.32 -2.17 -43.22
CA ASP A 289 -11.06 -0.74 -43.34
C ASP A 289 -9.54 -0.46 -43.24
N PRO A 290 -8.93 0.13 -44.31
CA PRO A 290 -7.48 0.35 -44.32
C PRO A 290 -6.97 1.28 -43.23
N ARG A 291 -7.84 2.11 -42.65
CA ARG A 291 -7.51 2.99 -41.51
C ARG A 291 -7.15 2.20 -40.25
N PHE A 292 -7.59 0.93 -40.19
CA PHE A 292 -7.43 0.08 -38.98
C PHE A 292 -6.75 -1.26 -39.29
N ALA A 293 -6.22 -1.46 -40.50
CA ALA A 293 -5.68 -2.74 -40.97
C ALA A 293 -4.53 -3.25 -40.08
N HIS A 294 -3.60 -2.37 -39.70
CA HIS A 294 -2.46 -2.70 -38.86
C HIS A 294 -2.41 -1.83 -37.61
N ILE A 295 -1.70 -2.30 -36.57
CA ILE A 295 -1.60 -1.56 -35.30
C ILE A 295 -1.07 -0.13 -35.48
N GLY A 296 -0.15 0.08 -36.44
CA GLY A 296 0.36 1.42 -36.76
C GLY A 296 -0.71 2.35 -37.33
N ASP A 297 -1.62 1.81 -38.14
CA ASP A 297 -2.73 2.57 -38.74
C ASP A 297 -3.81 2.83 -37.70
N ARG A 298 -4.10 1.86 -36.83
CA ARG A 298 -5.00 2.05 -35.69
C ARG A 298 -4.50 3.13 -34.73
N ARG A 299 -3.19 3.22 -34.48
CA ARG A 299 -2.61 4.31 -33.67
C ARG A 299 -2.81 5.68 -34.30
N LYS A 300 -2.59 5.80 -35.60
CA LYS A 300 -2.82 7.07 -36.32
C LYS A 300 -4.28 7.49 -36.27
N ASN A 301 -5.20 6.53 -36.30
CA ASN A 301 -6.64 6.74 -36.33
C ASN A 301 -7.32 6.38 -34.99
N GLN A 302 -6.59 6.36 -33.88
CA GLN A 302 -7.08 5.83 -32.61
C GLN A 302 -8.31 6.58 -32.08
N ASN A 303 -8.41 7.89 -32.26
CA ASN A 303 -9.58 8.65 -31.82
C ASN A 303 -10.86 8.17 -32.50
N GLU A 304 -10.81 7.89 -33.78
CA GLU A 304 -11.95 7.36 -34.52
C GLU A 304 -12.22 5.90 -34.12
N MET A 305 -11.20 5.08 -33.97
CA MET A 305 -11.36 3.71 -33.51
C MET A 305 -12.07 3.65 -32.14
N TRP A 306 -11.61 4.47 -31.15
CA TRP A 306 -12.23 4.51 -29.84
C TRP A 306 -13.64 5.06 -29.89
N ARG A 307 -13.95 6.05 -30.77
CA ARG A 307 -15.32 6.54 -30.99
C ARG A 307 -16.25 5.44 -31.50
N LEU A 308 -15.78 4.60 -32.43
CA LEU A 308 -16.56 3.46 -32.93
C LEU A 308 -16.79 2.40 -31.84
N LEU A 309 -15.77 2.11 -31.04
CA LEU A 309 -15.91 1.20 -29.91
C LEU A 309 -16.82 1.76 -28.81
N ASP A 310 -16.79 3.06 -28.54
CA ASP A 310 -17.74 3.73 -27.64
C ASP A 310 -19.19 3.61 -28.13
N GLN A 311 -19.42 3.77 -29.44
CA GLN A 311 -20.75 3.61 -30.04
C GLN A 311 -21.26 2.18 -29.86
N PHE A 312 -20.39 1.17 -30.04
CA PHE A 312 -20.73 -0.24 -29.80
C PHE A 312 -20.98 -0.49 -28.31
N GLY A 313 -20.03 -0.11 -27.45
CA GLY A 313 -20.06 -0.38 -26.01
C GLY A 313 -21.27 0.25 -25.31
N SER A 314 -21.70 1.43 -25.76
CA SER A 314 -22.87 2.12 -25.20
C SER A 314 -24.20 1.35 -25.33
N ASN A 315 -24.23 0.29 -26.12
CA ASN A 315 -25.39 -0.60 -26.24
C ASN A 315 -25.44 -1.66 -25.11
N TYR A 316 -24.36 -1.84 -24.36
CA TYR A 316 -24.18 -2.92 -23.40
C TYR A 316 -23.79 -2.37 -22.03
N SER A 317 -24.17 -3.06 -20.95
CA SER A 317 -23.55 -2.83 -19.64
C SER A 317 -22.09 -3.29 -19.66
N LYS A 318 -21.28 -2.79 -18.74
CA LYS A 318 -19.85 -3.17 -18.66
C LYS A 318 -19.62 -4.69 -18.46
N ARG A 319 -20.60 -5.39 -17.85
CA ARG A 319 -20.53 -6.86 -17.67
C ARG A 319 -20.93 -7.60 -18.94
N GLU A 320 -21.97 -7.17 -19.64
CA GLU A 320 -22.36 -7.75 -20.94
C GLU A 320 -21.25 -7.55 -21.96
N LEU A 321 -20.68 -6.34 -22.05
CA LEU A 321 -19.59 -6.05 -22.97
C LEU A 321 -18.33 -6.87 -22.64
N MET A 322 -18.00 -7.04 -21.37
CA MET A 322 -16.88 -7.90 -20.93
C MET A 322 -17.06 -9.34 -21.43
N SER A 323 -18.28 -9.90 -21.31
CA SER A 323 -18.55 -11.26 -21.79
C SER A 323 -18.35 -11.36 -23.30
N ILE A 324 -18.94 -10.43 -24.06
CA ILE A 324 -18.81 -10.40 -25.53
C ILE A 324 -17.33 -10.31 -25.97
N LEU A 325 -16.54 -9.47 -25.30
CA LEU A 325 -15.14 -9.28 -25.67
C LEU A 325 -14.23 -10.44 -25.22
N ASN A 326 -14.53 -11.08 -24.10
CA ASN A 326 -13.82 -12.27 -23.66
C ASN A 326 -14.04 -13.47 -24.63
N ASP A 327 -15.25 -13.62 -25.19
CA ASP A 327 -15.56 -14.64 -26.19
C ASP A 327 -14.75 -14.44 -27.50
N LEU A 328 -14.16 -13.26 -27.68
CA LEU A 328 -13.28 -12.88 -28.79
C LEU A 328 -11.80 -12.83 -28.41
N ASP A 329 -11.43 -13.33 -27.24
CA ASP A 329 -10.08 -13.27 -26.68
C ASP A 329 -9.52 -11.82 -26.54
N VAL A 330 -10.39 -10.81 -26.46
CA VAL A 330 -10.00 -9.41 -26.28
C VAL A 330 -9.76 -9.13 -24.81
N PRO A 331 -8.52 -8.79 -24.39
CA PRO A 331 -8.24 -8.44 -22.99
C PRO A 331 -9.04 -7.20 -22.57
N CYS A 332 -9.88 -7.35 -21.58
CA CYS A 332 -10.73 -6.25 -21.07
C CYS A 332 -11.11 -6.46 -19.61
N GLY A 333 -11.53 -5.37 -18.96
CA GLY A 333 -12.04 -5.41 -17.59
C GLY A 333 -12.93 -4.20 -17.26
N PRO A 334 -14.06 -4.40 -16.55
CA PRO A 334 -14.93 -3.30 -16.15
C PRO A 334 -14.20 -2.37 -15.16
N ILE A 335 -14.43 -1.08 -15.31
CA ILE A 335 -13.99 -0.11 -14.30
C ILE A 335 -14.89 -0.27 -13.08
N MET A 336 -14.33 -0.89 -12.04
CA MET A 336 -15.05 -1.24 -10.82
C MET A 336 -15.01 -0.10 -9.82
N SER A 337 -16.18 0.36 -9.39
CA SER A 337 -16.29 1.23 -8.22
C SER A 337 -16.07 0.42 -6.93
N THR A 338 -15.90 1.11 -5.81
CA THR A 338 -15.82 0.46 -4.48
C THR A 338 -17.12 -0.31 -4.16
N GLU A 339 -18.27 0.16 -4.61
CA GLU A 339 -19.54 -0.54 -4.49
C GLU A 339 -19.58 -1.81 -5.35
N ASP A 340 -19.14 -1.72 -6.60
CA ASP A 340 -19.01 -2.90 -7.47
C ASP A 340 -18.14 -3.98 -6.83
N LEU A 341 -16.96 -3.58 -6.30
CA LEU A 341 -16.03 -4.51 -5.64
C LEU A 341 -16.64 -5.16 -4.40
N ALA A 342 -17.38 -4.39 -3.59
CA ALA A 342 -18.04 -4.90 -2.37
C ALA A 342 -19.10 -5.96 -2.67
N ARG A 343 -19.73 -5.91 -3.85
CA ARG A 343 -20.80 -6.84 -4.27
C ARG A 343 -20.29 -7.97 -5.18
N ASP A 344 -19.08 -7.88 -5.67
CA ASP A 344 -18.57 -8.79 -6.67
C ASP A 344 -18.29 -10.19 -6.09
N GLU A 345 -18.87 -11.22 -6.70
CA GLU A 345 -18.73 -12.60 -6.26
C GLU A 345 -17.30 -13.14 -6.38
N HIS A 346 -16.55 -12.71 -7.39
CA HIS A 346 -15.15 -13.08 -7.57
C HIS A 346 -14.29 -12.50 -6.43
N VAL A 347 -14.50 -11.23 -6.07
CA VAL A 347 -13.81 -10.56 -4.95
C VAL A 347 -14.10 -11.28 -3.63
N ARG A 348 -15.37 -11.67 -3.40
CA ARG A 348 -15.77 -12.43 -2.20
C ARG A 348 -15.22 -13.85 -2.22
N GLY A 349 -15.32 -14.56 -3.34
CA GLY A 349 -14.76 -15.91 -3.51
C GLY A 349 -13.25 -15.98 -3.32
N ARG A 350 -12.54 -14.87 -3.54
CA ARG A 350 -11.12 -14.73 -3.25
C ARG A 350 -10.82 -14.18 -1.85
N GLU A 351 -11.84 -14.04 -1.01
CA GLU A 351 -11.68 -13.51 0.36
C GLU A 351 -11.01 -12.12 0.39
N MET A 352 -11.29 -11.29 -0.62
CA MET A 352 -10.74 -9.93 -0.69
C MET A 352 -11.68 -8.87 -0.08
N TYR A 353 -12.87 -9.26 0.36
CA TYR A 353 -13.81 -8.44 1.11
C TYR A 353 -14.26 -9.21 2.35
N VAL A 354 -13.67 -8.87 3.51
CA VAL A 354 -13.75 -9.65 4.75
C VAL A 354 -14.55 -8.87 5.79
N GLU A 355 -15.62 -9.46 6.31
CA GLU A 355 -16.36 -8.91 7.44
C GLU A 355 -15.62 -9.21 8.75
N LEU A 356 -15.43 -8.19 9.57
CA LEU A 356 -14.82 -8.25 10.88
C LEU A 356 -15.73 -7.61 11.93
N ASP A 357 -15.65 -8.09 13.17
CA ASP A 357 -16.36 -7.50 14.30
C ASP A 357 -15.38 -6.78 15.22
N HIS A 358 -15.73 -5.54 15.58
CA HIS A 358 -14.88 -4.69 16.43
C HIS A 358 -15.68 -4.24 17.67
N PRO A 359 -15.13 -4.35 18.89
CA PRO A 359 -15.89 -4.17 20.13
C PRO A 359 -16.51 -2.77 20.30
N GLN A 360 -15.96 -1.76 19.63
CA GLN A 360 -16.46 -0.38 19.75
C GLN A 360 -17.27 0.07 18.52
N ARG A 361 -17.01 -0.49 17.33
CA ARG A 361 -17.69 -0.06 16.10
C ARG A 361 -18.67 -1.08 15.51
N GLY A 362 -18.67 -2.33 16.04
CA GLY A 362 -19.45 -3.43 15.49
C GLY A 362 -18.88 -3.95 14.18
N LYS A 363 -19.75 -4.51 13.34
CA LYS A 363 -19.38 -5.12 12.07
C LYS A 363 -18.90 -4.09 11.05
N TRP A 364 -17.81 -4.42 10.37
CA TRP A 364 -17.23 -3.61 9.30
C TRP A 364 -16.48 -4.52 8.31
N HIS A 365 -16.08 -3.97 7.17
CA HIS A 365 -15.38 -4.76 6.15
C HIS A 365 -13.97 -4.24 5.92
N ASN A 366 -13.04 -5.17 5.76
CA ASN A 366 -11.66 -4.88 5.37
C ASN A 366 -11.32 -5.54 4.03
N VAL A 367 -10.29 -5.03 3.39
CA VAL A 367 -9.66 -5.71 2.24
C VAL A 367 -8.86 -6.90 2.76
N GLY A 368 -9.04 -8.07 2.13
CA GLY A 368 -8.35 -9.30 2.48
C GLY A 368 -6.87 -9.31 2.06
N MET A 369 -6.15 -10.34 2.49
CA MET A 369 -4.76 -10.53 2.08
C MET A 369 -4.68 -10.98 0.62
N PRO A 370 -3.95 -10.23 -0.24
CA PRO A 370 -3.85 -10.56 -1.67
C PRO A 370 -2.92 -11.76 -1.95
N ILE A 371 -1.99 -12.07 -1.04
CA ILE A 371 -1.06 -13.19 -1.16
C ILE A 371 -1.73 -14.45 -0.62
N LYS A 372 -1.96 -15.43 -1.49
CA LYS A 372 -2.60 -16.71 -1.13
C LYS A 372 -1.53 -17.80 -1.00
N LEU A 373 -1.18 -18.13 0.24
CA LEU A 373 -0.20 -19.18 0.56
C LEU A 373 -0.94 -20.52 0.78
N SER A 374 -0.70 -21.50 -0.08
CA SER A 374 -1.44 -22.77 -0.09
C SER A 374 -1.26 -23.62 1.18
N ALA A 375 -0.08 -23.57 1.79
CA ALA A 375 0.25 -24.33 3.00
C ALA A 375 0.13 -23.52 4.30
N SER A 376 -0.02 -22.20 4.21
CA SER A 376 -0.10 -21.27 5.34
C SER A 376 -1.07 -20.12 5.06
N PRO A 377 -2.37 -20.43 4.85
CA PRO A 377 -3.36 -19.40 4.54
C PRO A 377 -3.47 -18.39 5.68
N ALA A 378 -3.66 -17.12 5.32
CA ALA A 378 -3.86 -16.05 6.28
C ALA A 378 -5.23 -16.15 6.96
N SER A 379 -5.27 -15.85 8.25
CA SER A 379 -6.51 -15.63 9.00
C SER A 379 -6.56 -14.18 9.44
N ILE A 380 -7.58 -13.43 9.00
CA ILE A 380 -7.69 -12.01 9.30
C ILE A 380 -8.53 -11.81 10.55
N LYS A 381 -7.96 -11.09 11.52
CA LYS A 381 -8.59 -10.73 12.79
C LYS A 381 -8.72 -9.21 12.88
N ARG A 382 -9.58 -8.70 13.74
CA ARG A 382 -9.72 -7.26 13.99
C ARG A 382 -8.42 -6.61 14.47
N SER A 383 -8.39 -5.30 14.38
CA SER A 383 -7.36 -4.46 15.02
C SER A 383 -7.53 -4.42 16.55
N PRO A 384 -6.45 -4.18 17.31
CA PRO A 384 -6.52 -4.03 18.75
C PRO A 384 -7.05 -2.65 19.18
N LEU A 385 -7.67 -2.58 20.37
CA LEU A 385 -7.87 -1.32 21.07
C LEU A 385 -6.52 -0.78 21.59
N LEU A 386 -6.47 0.50 21.93
CA LEU A 386 -5.26 1.14 22.46
C LEU A 386 -4.82 0.46 23.77
N GLY A 387 -3.61 -0.09 23.76
CA GLY A 387 -3.02 -0.75 24.93
C GLY A 387 -3.74 -2.02 25.40
N GLU A 388 -4.64 -2.57 24.59
CA GLU A 388 -5.48 -3.74 24.92
C GLU A 388 -4.68 -4.91 25.48
N HIS A 389 -3.48 -5.14 24.97
CA HIS A 389 -2.68 -6.32 25.31
C HIS A 389 -1.47 -6.00 26.18
N THR A 390 -1.45 -4.82 26.83
CA THR A 390 -0.28 -4.37 27.62
C THR A 390 0.14 -5.40 28.66
N ASP A 391 -0.77 -5.82 29.55
CA ASP A 391 -0.45 -6.75 30.63
C ASP A 391 -0.16 -8.17 30.10
N GLU A 392 -0.90 -8.61 29.09
CA GLU A 392 -0.67 -9.88 28.40
C GLU A 392 0.74 -9.95 27.80
N ILE A 393 1.15 -8.92 27.05
CA ILE A 393 2.48 -8.86 26.43
C ILE A 393 3.58 -8.88 27.49
N LEU A 394 3.44 -8.09 28.55
CA LEU A 394 4.44 -8.03 29.62
C LEU A 394 4.60 -9.37 30.34
N LYS A 395 3.51 -10.08 30.59
CA LYS A 395 3.54 -11.43 31.18
C LYS A 395 4.11 -12.47 30.23
N GLU A 396 3.60 -12.55 29.02
CA GLU A 396 3.94 -13.58 28.05
C GLU A 396 5.36 -13.41 27.50
N VAL A 397 5.76 -12.19 27.16
CA VAL A 397 7.02 -11.91 26.47
C VAL A 397 8.17 -11.68 27.44
N LEU A 398 7.91 -10.96 28.54
CA LEU A 398 8.93 -10.59 29.53
C LEU A 398 8.91 -11.47 30.77
N GLY A 399 7.85 -12.25 31.00
CA GLY A 399 7.71 -13.09 32.19
C GLY A 399 7.46 -12.30 33.49
N TRP A 400 6.93 -11.08 33.38
CA TRP A 400 6.72 -10.19 34.52
C TRP A 400 5.51 -10.65 35.36
N SER A 401 5.65 -10.51 36.68
CA SER A 401 4.55 -10.71 37.62
C SER A 401 3.56 -9.54 37.61
N ASP A 402 2.40 -9.72 38.23
CA ASP A 402 1.43 -8.62 38.39
C ASP A 402 2.02 -7.46 39.25
N GLU A 403 2.89 -7.80 40.21
CA GLU A 403 3.60 -6.83 41.05
C GLU A 403 4.60 -6.01 40.23
N ASP A 404 5.38 -6.64 39.34
CA ASP A 404 6.32 -5.97 38.47
C ASP A 404 5.60 -5.00 37.52
N ILE A 405 4.49 -5.45 36.94
CA ILE A 405 3.65 -4.64 36.05
C ILE A 405 3.06 -3.45 36.79
N ALA A 406 2.51 -3.67 37.99
CA ALA A 406 1.94 -2.61 38.82
C ALA A 406 3.01 -1.56 39.20
N ALA A 407 4.22 -2.00 39.56
CA ALA A 407 5.33 -1.12 39.87
C ALA A 407 5.71 -0.23 38.67
N LYS A 408 5.76 -0.81 37.44
CA LYS A 408 6.05 -0.05 36.23
C LYS A 408 4.91 0.89 35.81
N LYS A 409 3.65 0.50 36.04
CA LYS A 409 2.49 1.39 35.86
C LYS A 409 2.59 2.60 36.80
N HIS A 410 2.88 2.35 38.07
CA HIS A 410 3.04 3.42 39.07
C HIS A 410 4.20 4.37 38.73
N ALA A 411 5.30 3.83 38.21
CA ALA A 411 6.46 4.60 37.77
C ALA A 411 6.25 5.37 36.43
N GLY A 412 5.07 5.31 35.82
CA GLY A 412 4.72 6.09 34.62
C GLY A 412 5.26 5.52 33.31
N ALA A 413 5.57 4.22 33.26
CA ALA A 413 6.05 3.58 32.02
C ALA A 413 5.02 3.57 30.89
N PHE A 414 3.70 3.61 31.22
CA PHE A 414 2.59 3.39 30.28
C PHE A 414 1.62 4.57 30.19
N SER A 415 1.84 5.64 30.95
CA SER A 415 0.97 6.84 30.99
C SER A 415 1.75 8.13 30.76
N THR A 416 1.04 9.19 30.38
CA THR A 416 1.60 10.55 30.28
C THR A 416 1.59 11.30 31.62
N THR A 417 0.86 10.80 32.61
CA THR A 417 0.76 11.45 33.93
C THR A 417 1.98 11.00 34.75
N PRO A 418 2.83 11.94 35.26
CA PRO A 418 3.80 11.57 36.28
C PRO A 418 3.01 11.04 37.48
N SER A 419 3.45 9.93 38.07
CA SER A 419 2.93 9.53 39.38
C SER A 419 3.13 10.73 40.28
N GLN A 420 2.04 11.26 40.85
CA GLN A 420 2.16 12.15 42.00
C GLN A 420 2.85 11.33 43.08
N THR A 421 4.16 11.52 43.24
CA THR A 421 4.83 11.14 44.45
C THR A 421 4.08 11.90 45.55
N SER A 422 3.34 11.16 46.36
CA SER A 422 2.81 11.67 47.58
C SER A 422 3.98 12.08 48.45
N ASP A 423 4.41 13.35 48.37
CA ASP A 423 5.11 13.99 49.46
C ASP A 423 4.11 14.17 50.61
N VAL A 424 3.91 13.06 51.32
CA VAL A 424 3.39 13.09 52.70
C VAL A 424 4.63 13.20 53.56
N GLY A 425 4.98 14.38 53.94
CA GLY A 425 5.90 14.53 55.05
C GLY A 425 6.64 15.84 55.12
N ALA A 426 6.16 16.66 56.08
CA ALA A 426 6.89 17.62 56.91
C ALA A 426 6.98 19.07 56.43
N ARG A 427 6.02 19.81 57.01
CA ARG A 427 6.14 21.19 57.58
C ARG A 427 6.80 22.31 56.79
#